data_6b9fe700837676e2ca4aabd927ac25da
#
_entry.id   6b9fe700837676e2ca4aabd927ac25da
#
_cell.length_a   1.000
_cell.length_b   1.000
_cell.length_c   1.000
_cell.angle_alpha   90.00
_cell.angle_beta   90.00
_cell.angle_gamma   90.00
#
_symmetry.space_group_name_H-M   'P 1'
#
loop_
_entity.id
_entity.type
_entity.pdbx_description
1 polymer ?
#
loop_
_entity_poly.entity_id
_entity_poly.type
_entity_poly.pdbx_seq_one_letter_code
_entity_poly.pdbx_strand_id
1 'polypeptide(L)'
;MVDKFEKDIISQINSFRQNPKSIQHQIEVLQKGISRLKAKDPFLKEIEDFIRTIDRIPKMPALSLNRSLCQVARDEVKKYTRNESSYNPYLMGNQLKGIVPSGFLNQNAALIADNGADEAETVVPKLLLNKSDKDKKGRKILCTPEYTQIGLANREFEGENYYILIFANNDCSEDGDPDLPNADLSELKQAFDLYDHDGSQKIRIQECIEGMKSVGFDRTNPILFDIICDLEGNEWCSWPKFASHVYSCITDRNTDEGLRTLFDLFIDNPEKETITFDTFKRICNEVGENMSDEEMKNILEITTQSGNDISFEDFCQYMKLSA
;
A
#
# COMPACT_ATOMS: atom_id res chain seq x y z
N MET A 1 -5.46 -3.88 6.18
CA MET A 1 -4.51 -4.98 6.55
C MET A 1 -4.31 -5.84 5.31
N VAL A 2 -3.07 -6.20 5.00
CA VAL A 2 -2.75 -7.07 3.85
C VAL A 2 -3.14 -8.49 4.23
N ASP A 3 -3.99 -9.14 3.42
CA ASP A 3 -4.44 -10.50 3.70
C ASP A 3 -3.39 -11.57 3.36
N LYS A 4 -3.70 -12.84 3.61
CA LYS A 4 -2.76 -13.94 3.36
C LYS A 4 -2.47 -14.10 1.87
N PHE A 5 -3.48 -14.00 1.03
CA PHE A 5 -3.33 -14.14 -0.43
C PHE A 5 -2.43 -13.03 -0.99
N GLU A 6 -2.63 -11.80 -0.56
CA GLU A 6 -1.81 -10.66 -0.94
C GLU A 6 -0.34 -10.83 -0.52
N LYS A 7 -0.09 -11.29 0.73
CA LYS A 7 1.27 -11.57 1.23
C LYS A 7 1.97 -12.66 0.41
N ASP A 8 1.24 -13.71 0.06
CA ASP A 8 1.78 -14.81 -0.72
C ASP A 8 2.14 -14.36 -2.15
N ILE A 9 1.34 -13.49 -2.79
CA ILE A 9 1.66 -12.88 -4.10
C ILE A 9 2.95 -12.08 -4.02
N ILE A 10 3.10 -11.19 -3.01
CA ILE A 10 4.33 -10.39 -2.85
C ILE A 10 5.54 -11.30 -2.68
N SER A 11 5.42 -12.32 -1.83
CA SER A 11 6.48 -13.31 -1.60
C SER A 11 6.91 -13.99 -2.90
N GLN A 12 5.94 -14.40 -3.73
CA GLN A 12 6.19 -15.03 -5.03
C GLN A 12 6.87 -14.05 -6.00
N ILE A 13 6.38 -12.83 -6.11
CA ILE A 13 6.98 -11.78 -6.96
C ILE A 13 8.43 -11.54 -6.54
N ASN A 14 8.68 -11.37 -5.25
CA ASN A 14 10.03 -11.10 -4.72
C ASN A 14 10.95 -12.31 -4.90
N SER A 15 10.46 -13.53 -4.69
CA SER A 15 11.21 -14.76 -4.97
C SER A 15 11.63 -14.83 -6.44
N PHE A 16 10.71 -14.53 -7.37
CA PHE A 16 11.01 -14.47 -8.80
C PHE A 16 12.04 -13.35 -9.12
N ARG A 17 11.85 -12.16 -8.59
CA ARG A 17 12.75 -11.03 -8.86
C ARG A 17 14.18 -11.29 -8.37
N GLN A 18 14.35 -11.82 -7.16
CA GLN A 18 15.65 -12.15 -6.59
C GLN A 18 16.30 -13.39 -7.23
N ASN A 19 15.48 -14.34 -7.64
CA ASN A 19 15.92 -15.57 -8.29
C ASN A 19 14.91 -16.00 -9.36
N PRO A 20 15.05 -15.58 -10.63
CA PRO A 20 14.09 -15.91 -11.68
C PRO A 20 13.85 -17.42 -11.87
N LYS A 21 14.81 -18.27 -11.54
CA LYS A 21 14.63 -19.73 -11.58
C LYS A 21 13.66 -20.27 -10.54
N SER A 22 13.37 -19.52 -9.48
CA SER A 22 12.46 -19.99 -8.42
C SER A 22 11.10 -20.41 -8.94
N ILE A 23 10.66 -19.84 -10.07
CA ILE A 23 9.36 -20.09 -10.66
C ILE A 23 9.36 -21.22 -11.72
N GLN A 24 10.53 -21.77 -12.06
CA GLN A 24 10.66 -22.74 -13.14
C GLN A 24 9.79 -23.97 -12.90
N HIS A 25 9.73 -24.47 -11.68
CA HIS A 25 8.93 -25.65 -11.33
C HIS A 25 7.42 -25.41 -11.57
N GLN A 26 6.88 -24.26 -11.15
CA GLN A 26 5.48 -23.92 -11.37
C GLN A 26 5.14 -23.84 -12.87
N ILE A 27 6.05 -23.27 -13.67
CA ILE A 27 5.89 -23.17 -15.11
C ILE A 27 5.93 -24.56 -15.79
N GLU A 28 6.80 -25.46 -15.35
CA GLU A 28 6.86 -26.84 -15.83
C GLU A 28 5.58 -27.64 -15.48
N VAL A 29 5.00 -27.40 -14.30
CA VAL A 29 3.72 -27.99 -13.91
C VAL A 29 2.60 -27.50 -14.83
N LEU A 30 2.53 -26.20 -15.11
CA LEU A 30 1.60 -25.61 -16.07
C LEU A 30 1.77 -26.23 -17.47
N GLN A 31 3.00 -26.34 -17.95
CA GLN A 31 3.33 -26.96 -19.24
C GLN A 31 2.80 -28.38 -19.33
N LYS A 32 3.04 -29.22 -18.32
CA LYS A 32 2.55 -30.60 -18.25
C LYS A 32 1.02 -30.66 -18.23
N GLY A 33 0.36 -29.74 -17.52
CA GLY A 33 -1.10 -29.64 -17.51
C GLY A 33 -1.67 -29.34 -18.90
N ILE A 34 -1.12 -28.33 -19.58
CA ILE A 34 -1.55 -27.92 -20.92
C ILE A 34 -1.28 -29.04 -21.94
N SER A 35 -0.11 -29.68 -21.91
CA SER A 35 0.24 -30.73 -22.84
C SER A 35 -0.63 -31.99 -22.71
N ARG A 36 -1.16 -32.29 -21.52
CA ARG A 36 -2.13 -33.34 -21.28
C ARG A 36 -3.50 -33.07 -21.93
N LEU A 37 -3.90 -31.80 -21.97
CA LEU A 37 -5.18 -31.36 -22.49
C LEU A 37 -5.11 -31.10 -24.00
N LYS A 38 -4.02 -30.48 -24.47
CA LYS A 38 -3.80 -30.06 -25.86
C LYS A 38 -2.34 -30.21 -26.26
N ALA A 39 -1.91 -31.43 -26.63
CA ALA A 39 -0.52 -31.75 -26.97
C ALA A 39 0.11 -30.88 -28.09
N LYS A 40 -0.71 -30.23 -28.94
CA LYS A 40 -0.27 -29.39 -30.06
C LYS A 40 -0.62 -27.91 -29.87
N ASP A 41 -0.82 -27.44 -28.62
CA ASP A 41 -1.09 -26.01 -28.39
C ASP A 41 0.18 -25.20 -28.71
N PRO A 42 0.12 -24.19 -29.60
CA PRO A 42 1.26 -23.34 -29.92
C PRO A 42 1.87 -22.62 -28.71
N PHE A 43 1.09 -22.45 -27.65
CA PHE A 43 1.53 -21.85 -26.39
C PHE A 43 2.59 -22.70 -25.66
N LEU A 44 2.60 -24.02 -25.86
CA LEU A 44 3.65 -24.88 -25.30
C LEU A 44 5.04 -24.49 -25.77
N LYS A 45 5.18 -24.10 -27.04
CA LYS A 45 6.45 -23.62 -27.58
C LYS A 45 6.91 -22.30 -26.87
N GLU A 46 5.97 -21.42 -26.62
CA GLU A 46 6.27 -20.18 -25.89
C GLU A 46 6.74 -20.46 -24.46
N ILE A 47 6.12 -21.42 -23.77
CA ILE A 47 6.55 -21.85 -22.43
C ILE A 47 7.96 -22.43 -22.49
N GLU A 48 8.27 -23.29 -23.45
CA GLU A 48 9.60 -23.88 -23.64
C GLU A 48 10.66 -22.81 -23.91
N ASP A 49 10.35 -21.84 -24.75
CA ASP A 49 11.24 -20.73 -25.08
C ASP A 49 11.47 -19.84 -23.83
N PHE A 50 10.44 -19.63 -23.02
CA PHE A 50 10.59 -18.90 -21.77
C PHE A 50 11.48 -19.64 -20.77
N ILE A 51 11.27 -20.95 -20.57
CA ILE A 51 12.12 -21.77 -19.69
C ILE A 51 13.59 -21.72 -20.13
N ARG A 52 13.84 -21.79 -21.44
CA ARG A 52 15.22 -21.70 -21.98
C ARG A 52 15.87 -20.33 -21.75
N THR A 53 15.08 -19.29 -21.61
CA THR A 53 15.59 -17.91 -21.45
C THR A 53 15.54 -17.39 -20.01
N ILE A 54 14.96 -18.15 -19.08
CA ILE A 54 14.79 -17.72 -17.68
C ILE A 54 16.12 -17.37 -17.01
N ASP A 55 17.19 -18.07 -17.37
CA ASP A 55 18.56 -17.82 -16.86
C ASP A 55 19.15 -16.49 -17.33
N ARG A 56 18.57 -15.89 -18.36
CA ARG A 56 19.02 -14.59 -18.90
C ARG A 56 18.34 -13.41 -18.23
N ILE A 57 17.30 -13.67 -17.43
CA ILE A 57 16.61 -12.63 -16.67
C ILE A 57 17.54 -12.21 -15.54
N PRO A 58 17.92 -10.93 -15.43
CA PRO A 58 18.78 -10.46 -14.36
C PRO A 58 18.06 -10.57 -13.01
N LYS A 59 18.84 -10.75 -11.96
CA LYS A 59 18.31 -10.60 -10.59
C LYS A 59 17.96 -9.14 -10.35
N MET A 60 16.83 -8.93 -9.71
CA MET A 60 16.29 -7.61 -9.43
C MET A 60 16.09 -7.43 -7.92
N PRO A 61 16.09 -6.19 -7.41
CA PRO A 61 15.81 -5.94 -6.00
C PRO A 61 14.39 -6.42 -5.64
N ALA A 62 14.20 -6.81 -4.39
CA ALA A 62 12.88 -7.08 -3.85
C ALA A 62 12.05 -5.79 -3.82
N LEU A 63 10.75 -5.93 -4.00
CA LEU A 63 9.79 -4.83 -3.87
C LEU A 63 9.38 -4.70 -2.41
N SER A 64 9.35 -3.49 -1.90
CA SER A 64 8.74 -3.15 -0.61
C SER A 64 7.26 -2.83 -0.78
N LEU A 65 6.46 -3.27 0.18
CA LEU A 65 5.03 -2.97 0.19
C LEU A 65 4.81 -1.49 0.51
N ASN A 66 3.99 -0.81 -0.29
CA ASN A 66 3.61 0.57 -0.07
C ASN A 66 2.11 0.68 0.22
N ARG A 67 1.74 1.20 1.39
CA ARG A 67 0.34 1.29 1.84
C ARG A 67 -0.52 2.19 0.95
N SER A 68 0.02 3.32 0.51
CA SER A 68 -0.69 4.24 -0.39
C SER A 68 -1.02 3.58 -1.73
N LEU A 69 -0.07 2.84 -2.29
CA LEU A 69 -0.30 2.06 -3.51
C LEU A 69 -1.29 0.91 -3.27
N CYS A 70 -1.30 0.30 -2.08
CA CYS A 70 -2.32 -0.70 -1.72
C CYS A 70 -3.72 -0.08 -1.66
N GLN A 71 -3.85 1.13 -1.13
CA GLN A 71 -5.13 1.82 -1.09
C GLN A 71 -5.64 2.12 -2.51
N VAL A 72 -4.80 2.66 -3.36
CA VAL A 72 -5.14 2.85 -4.79
C VAL A 72 -5.55 1.53 -5.45
N ALA A 73 -4.82 0.44 -5.17
CA ALA A 73 -5.15 -0.87 -5.70
C ALA A 73 -6.52 -1.38 -5.24
N ARG A 74 -6.92 -1.12 -3.97
CA ARG A 74 -8.26 -1.45 -3.44
C ARG A 74 -9.37 -0.72 -4.18
N ASP A 75 -9.16 0.54 -4.49
CA ASP A 75 -10.16 1.34 -5.21
C ASP A 75 -10.24 0.93 -6.69
N GLU A 76 -9.11 0.64 -7.29
CA GLU A 76 -9.06 0.17 -8.68
C GLU A 76 -9.63 -1.25 -8.85
N VAL A 77 -9.44 -2.17 -7.90
CA VAL A 77 -10.05 -3.51 -7.98
C VAL A 77 -11.57 -3.45 -7.92
N LYS A 78 -12.15 -2.50 -7.17
CA LYS A 78 -13.60 -2.25 -7.16
C LYS A 78 -14.12 -1.79 -8.53
N LYS A 79 -13.36 -0.94 -9.23
CA LYS A 79 -13.68 -0.48 -10.59
C LYS A 79 -13.53 -1.61 -11.60
N TYR A 80 -12.46 -2.39 -11.47
CA TYR A 80 -12.18 -3.52 -12.34
C TYR A 80 -13.28 -4.57 -12.27
N THR A 81 -13.70 -4.99 -11.09
CA THR A 81 -14.80 -5.95 -10.91
C THR A 81 -16.15 -5.48 -11.47
N ARG A 82 -16.38 -4.17 -11.59
CA ARG A 82 -17.62 -3.61 -12.17
C ARG A 82 -17.57 -3.49 -13.68
N ASN A 83 -16.40 -3.34 -14.27
CA ASN A 83 -16.20 -2.97 -15.68
C ASN A 83 -15.10 -3.80 -16.35
N GLU A 84 -14.99 -5.09 -16.02
CA GLU A 84 -13.91 -5.98 -16.49
C GLU A 84 -13.65 -5.88 -18.00
N SER A 85 -14.71 -5.96 -18.81
CA SER A 85 -14.61 -5.96 -20.26
C SER A 85 -14.08 -4.65 -20.87
N SER A 86 -14.19 -3.54 -20.18
CA SER A 86 -13.75 -2.22 -20.61
C SER A 86 -12.50 -1.72 -19.88
N TYR A 87 -12.08 -2.40 -18.81
CA TYR A 87 -10.92 -2.02 -18.03
C TYR A 87 -9.62 -2.40 -18.76
N ASN A 88 -8.68 -1.46 -18.85
CA ASN A 88 -7.39 -1.77 -19.45
C ASN A 88 -6.51 -2.52 -18.44
N PRO A 89 -6.17 -3.80 -18.69
CA PRO A 89 -5.46 -4.64 -17.73
C PRO A 89 -3.99 -4.24 -17.53
N TYR A 90 -3.44 -3.36 -18.39
CA TYR A 90 -2.05 -2.93 -18.31
C TYR A 90 -1.96 -1.44 -18.57
N LEU A 91 -1.66 -0.66 -17.52
CA LEU A 91 -1.44 0.78 -17.57
C LEU A 91 0.01 1.11 -17.23
N MET A 92 0.62 2.07 -17.91
CA MET A 92 2.01 2.48 -17.69
C MET A 92 2.19 3.98 -17.85
N GLY A 93 3.05 4.58 -17.03
CA GLY A 93 3.43 5.98 -17.13
C GLY A 93 2.23 6.94 -17.09
N ASN A 94 2.11 7.82 -18.07
CA ASN A 94 1.05 8.84 -18.13
C ASN A 94 -0.39 8.28 -18.12
N GLN A 95 -0.59 7.00 -18.44
CA GLN A 95 -1.91 6.38 -18.40
C GLN A 95 -2.43 6.21 -16.94
N LEU A 96 -1.54 6.29 -15.95
CA LEU A 96 -1.86 6.21 -14.52
C LEU A 96 -2.22 7.56 -13.91
N LYS A 97 -2.17 8.66 -14.71
CA LYS A 97 -2.54 9.99 -14.24
C LYS A 97 -4.00 10.01 -13.77
N GLY A 98 -4.21 10.45 -12.53
CA GLY A 98 -5.52 10.43 -11.88
C GLY A 98 -5.91 9.09 -11.24
N ILE A 99 -5.04 8.06 -11.35
CA ILE A 99 -5.20 6.76 -10.66
C ILE A 99 -4.21 6.68 -9.51
N VAL A 100 -2.95 6.94 -9.79
CA VAL A 100 -1.85 6.89 -8.82
C VAL A 100 -1.47 8.32 -8.42
N PRO A 101 -1.17 8.58 -7.13
CA PRO A 101 -0.71 9.90 -6.67
C PRO A 101 0.44 10.44 -7.51
N SER A 102 0.49 11.77 -7.70
CA SER A 102 1.45 12.42 -8.60
C SER A 102 2.92 12.11 -8.26
N GLY A 103 3.24 11.93 -6.98
CA GLY A 103 4.58 11.52 -6.54
C GLY A 103 5.08 10.17 -7.07
N PHE A 104 4.17 9.28 -7.49
CA PHE A 104 4.53 7.98 -8.11
C PHE A 104 4.50 8.02 -9.65
N LEU A 105 3.98 9.10 -10.24
CA LEU A 105 3.85 9.21 -11.71
C LEU A 105 5.17 9.53 -12.41
N ASN A 106 6.17 9.98 -11.66
CA ASN A 106 7.45 10.38 -12.21
C ASN A 106 8.22 9.17 -12.74
N GLN A 107 7.98 8.90 -14.00
CA GLN A 107 8.73 8.10 -14.98
C GLN A 107 8.50 6.59 -15.00
N ASN A 108 8.25 5.86 -13.88
CA ASN A 108 8.19 4.40 -13.92
C ASN A 108 7.12 3.83 -12.97
N ALA A 109 5.86 4.16 -13.16
CA ALA A 109 4.78 3.43 -12.52
C ALA A 109 4.06 2.52 -13.52
N ALA A 110 3.60 1.38 -13.07
CA ALA A 110 2.81 0.44 -13.87
C ALA A 110 1.72 -0.22 -13.03
N LEU A 111 0.59 -0.53 -13.67
CA LEU A 111 -0.51 -1.25 -13.07
C LEU A 111 -0.81 -2.50 -13.89
N ILE A 112 -1.03 -3.60 -13.20
CA ILE A 112 -1.55 -4.85 -13.76
C ILE A 112 -2.88 -5.17 -13.08
N ALA A 113 -3.92 -5.39 -13.88
CA ALA A 113 -5.20 -5.93 -13.45
C ALA A 113 -5.38 -7.32 -14.07
N ASP A 114 -5.75 -8.31 -13.29
CA ASP A 114 -6.06 -9.65 -13.80
C ASP A 114 -7.04 -10.36 -12.84
N ASN A 115 -7.60 -11.49 -13.27
CA ASN A 115 -8.55 -12.30 -12.51
C ASN A 115 -8.29 -13.80 -12.67
N GLY A 116 -9.01 -14.62 -11.90
CA GLY A 116 -9.02 -16.09 -12.04
C GLY A 116 -7.73 -16.78 -11.55
N ALA A 117 -7.06 -16.24 -10.53
CA ALA A 117 -6.05 -16.94 -9.77
C ALA A 117 -6.66 -17.51 -8.49
N ASP A 118 -6.87 -18.82 -8.44
CA ASP A 118 -7.40 -19.49 -7.25
C ASP A 118 -6.35 -19.57 -6.12
N GLU A 119 -5.08 -19.60 -6.50
CA GLU A 119 -3.93 -19.69 -5.60
C GLU A 119 -2.90 -18.61 -5.94
N ALA A 120 -2.34 -17.97 -4.92
CA ALA A 120 -1.33 -16.91 -5.08
C ALA A 120 -0.11 -17.38 -5.90
N GLU A 121 0.24 -18.66 -5.80
CA GLU A 121 1.35 -19.29 -6.53
C GLU A 121 1.17 -19.29 -8.05
N THR A 122 -0.05 -19.16 -8.53
CA THR A 122 -0.36 -19.17 -9.97
C THR A 122 -0.28 -17.77 -10.60
N VAL A 123 -0.30 -16.70 -9.79
CA VAL A 123 -0.32 -15.32 -10.27
C VAL A 123 0.93 -14.99 -11.09
N VAL A 124 2.12 -15.20 -10.55
CA VAL A 124 3.37 -14.84 -11.25
C VAL A 124 3.56 -15.65 -12.55
N PRO A 125 3.41 -17.00 -12.56
CA PRO A 125 3.42 -17.77 -13.80
C PRO A 125 2.41 -17.25 -14.83
N LYS A 126 1.19 -16.94 -14.42
CA LYS A 126 0.14 -16.42 -15.28
C LYS A 126 0.54 -15.09 -15.92
N LEU A 127 1.05 -14.15 -15.14
CA LEU A 127 1.49 -12.84 -15.64
C LEU A 127 2.68 -12.94 -16.60
N LEU A 128 3.63 -13.85 -16.34
CA LEU A 128 4.79 -14.08 -17.21
C LEU A 128 4.43 -14.74 -18.55
N LEU A 129 3.38 -15.56 -18.55
CA LEU A 129 2.97 -16.42 -19.67
C LEU A 129 1.57 -16.09 -20.18
N ASN A 130 1.03 -14.90 -19.91
CA ASN A 130 -0.31 -14.53 -20.33
C ASN A 130 -0.46 -14.61 -21.85
N LYS A 131 -1.28 -15.57 -22.31
CA LYS A 131 -1.54 -15.83 -23.73
C LYS A 131 -2.27 -14.64 -24.40
N SER A 132 -3.09 -13.93 -23.65
CA SER A 132 -3.84 -12.77 -24.14
C SER A 132 -2.98 -11.52 -24.24
N ASP A 133 -1.85 -11.46 -23.51
CA ASP A 133 -0.91 -10.33 -23.53
C ASP A 133 0.12 -10.51 -24.65
N LYS A 134 -0.27 -10.13 -25.87
CA LYS A 134 0.58 -10.23 -27.07
C LYS A 134 1.89 -9.45 -26.95
N ASP A 135 1.88 -8.34 -26.25
CA ASP A 135 3.02 -7.45 -26.06
C ASP A 135 3.91 -7.84 -24.87
N LYS A 136 3.50 -8.89 -24.13
CA LYS A 136 4.18 -9.36 -22.90
C LYS A 136 4.38 -8.27 -21.86
N LYS A 137 3.38 -7.40 -21.68
CA LYS A 137 3.44 -6.26 -20.76
C LYS A 137 3.59 -6.72 -19.32
N GLY A 138 2.84 -7.76 -18.90
CA GLY A 138 2.97 -8.35 -17.57
C GLY A 138 4.41 -8.80 -17.27
N ARG A 139 5.03 -9.52 -18.23
CA ARG A 139 6.43 -9.93 -18.12
C ARG A 139 7.38 -8.73 -18.05
N LYS A 140 7.19 -7.73 -18.93
CA LYS A 140 8.01 -6.51 -18.94
C LYS A 140 7.94 -5.78 -17.59
N ILE A 141 6.75 -5.61 -17.05
CA ILE A 141 6.54 -4.96 -15.75
C ILE A 141 7.24 -5.76 -14.63
N LEU A 142 7.02 -7.07 -14.55
CA LEU A 142 7.66 -7.91 -13.51
C LEU A 142 9.18 -7.94 -13.60
N CYS A 143 9.74 -7.79 -14.80
CA CYS A 143 11.18 -7.82 -15.07
C CYS A 143 11.81 -6.43 -15.14
N THR A 144 11.12 -5.37 -14.75
CA THR A 144 11.66 -4.01 -14.69
C THR A 144 12.43 -3.82 -13.38
N PRO A 145 13.76 -3.62 -13.41
CA PRO A 145 14.58 -3.54 -12.19
C PRO A 145 14.37 -2.25 -11.41
N GLU A 146 13.92 -1.19 -12.07
CA GLU A 146 13.71 0.15 -11.52
C GLU A 146 12.58 0.20 -10.50
N TYR A 147 11.62 -0.72 -10.56
CA TYR A 147 10.58 -0.80 -9.54
C TYR A 147 11.14 -1.27 -8.21
N THR A 148 10.86 -0.51 -7.16
CA THR A 148 11.29 -0.78 -5.78
C THR A 148 10.12 -0.93 -4.82
N GLN A 149 8.93 -0.47 -5.23
CA GLN A 149 7.71 -0.51 -4.42
C GLN A 149 6.57 -1.20 -5.15
N ILE A 150 5.68 -1.83 -4.36
CA ILE A 150 4.47 -2.47 -4.84
C ILE A 150 3.29 -2.16 -3.92
N GLY A 151 2.14 -1.86 -4.52
CA GLY A 151 0.83 -1.92 -3.89
C GLY A 151 0.01 -3.02 -4.53
N LEU A 152 -0.81 -3.69 -3.74
CA LEU A 152 -1.72 -4.68 -4.29
C LEU A 152 -3.01 -4.76 -3.49
N ALA A 153 -4.05 -5.21 -4.15
CA ALA A 153 -5.32 -5.57 -3.57
C ALA A 153 -5.96 -6.69 -4.38
N ASN A 154 -6.71 -7.55 -3.68
CA ASN A 154 -7.57 -8.55 -4.30
C ASN A 154 -9.01 -8.35 -3.85
N ARG A 155 -9.92 -8.91 -4.64
CA ARG A 155 -11.34 -8.96 -4.34
C ARG A 155 -11.96 -10.20 -4.98
N GLU A 156 -12.66 -10.98 -4.16
CA GLU A 156 -13.52 -12.04 -4.68
C GLU A 156 -14.84 -11.41 -5.18
N PHE A 157 -15.20 -11.72 -6.42
CA PHE A 157 -16.43 -11.29 -7.03
C PHE A 157 -16.94 -12.37 -7.99
N GLU A 158 -18.22 -12.77 -7.86
CA GLU A 158 -18.86 -13.84 -8.65
C GLU A 158 -18.09 -15.18 -8.65
N GLY A 159 -17.37 -15.50 -7.56
CA GLY A 159 -16.60 -16.73 -7.40
C GLY A 159 -15.23 -16.72 -8.09
N GLU A 160 -14.78 -15.57 -8.59
CA GLU A 160 -13.45 -15.37 -9.12
C GLU A 160 -12.67 -14.34 -8.29
N ASN A 161 -11.36 -14.55 -8.17
CA ASN A 161 -10.46 -13.58 -7.55
C ASN A 161 -9.99 -12.57 -8.59
N TYR A 162 -10.27 -11.30 -8.35
CA TYR A 162 -9.76 -10.16 -9.09
C TYR A 162 -8.64 -9.52 -8.29
N TYR A 163 -7.55 -9.14 -8.95
CA TYR A 163 -6.44 -8.47 -8.27
C TYR A 163 -5.83 -7.35 -9.11
N ILE A 164 -5.33 -6.34 -8.39
CA ILE A 164 -4.60 -5.21 -8.95
C ILE A 164 -3.21 -5.20 -8.32
N LEU A 165 -2.19 -5.07 -9.15
CA LEU A 165 -0.80 -4.86 -8.76
C LEU A 165 -0.34 -3.50 -9.31
N ILE A 166 0.19 -2.65 -8.45
CA ILE A 166 0.75 -1.35 -8.83
C ILE A 166 2.22 -1.35 -8.47
N PHE A 167 3.06 -1.11 -9.46
CA PHE A 167 4.50 -1.04 -9.33
C PHE A 167 4.94 0.41 -9.45
N ALA A 168 5.87 0.84 -8.61
CA ALA A 168 6.44 2.17 -8.66
C ALA A 168 7.93 2.16 -8.33
N ASN A 169 8.62 3.19 -8.82
CA ASN A 169 9.96 3.49 -8.39
C ASN A 169 9.92 4.35 -7.12
N ASN A 170 10.96 4.24 -6.32
CA ASN A 170 11.13 5.04 -5.10
C ASN A 170 11.68 6.46 -5.38
N ASP A 171 12.01 6.76 -6.63
CA ASP A 171 12.41 8.10 -7.03
C ASP A 171 11.20 9.05 -7.06
N CYS A 172 10.76 9.47 -5.88
CA CYS A 172 10.09 10.76 -5.79
C CYS A 172 11.15 11.79 -6.22
N SER A 173 10.96 12.37 -7.40
CA SER A 173 11.78 13.49 -7.87
C SER A 173 11.89 14.52 -6.75
N GLU A 174 13.11 14.97 -6.47
CA GLU A 174 13.44 15.94 -5.42
C GLU A 174 12.79 17.33 -5.62
N ASP A 175 12.06 17.53 -6.71
CA ASP A 175 11.61 18.83 -7.19
C ASP A 175 10.07 18.94 -7.24
N GLY A 176 9.41 19.01 -6.09
CA GLY A 176 8.01 19.36 -6.04
C GLY A 176 7.51 19.48 -4.61
N ASP A 177 6.96 20.63 -4.26
CA ASP A 177 6.15 20.73 -3.04
C ASP A 177 5.02 19.71 -3.11
N PRO A 178 4.78 18.90 -2.05
CA PRO A 178 3.68 17.95 -2.06
C PRO A 178 2.37 18.71 -2.24
N ASP A 179 1.55 18.27 -3.19
CA ASP A 179 0.21 18.85 -3.46
C ASP A 179 -0.75 18.47 -2.32
N LEU A 180 -0.54 19.08 -1.17
CA LEU A 180 -1.24 18.81 0.10
C LEU A 180 -1.89 20.10 0.63
N PRO A 181 -2.99 20.01 1.39
CA PRO A 181 -3.60 21.17 2.05
C PRO A 181 -2.59 21.87 2.98
N ASN A 182 -2.49 23.19 2.88
CA ASN A 182 -1.48 24.00 3.58
C ASN A 182 -1.49 23.89 5.12
N ALA A 183 -2.62 23.55 5.72
CA ALA A 183 -2.72 23.44 7.18
C ALA A 183 -1.97 22.20 7.72
N ASP A 184 -2.18 21.06 7.07
CA ASP A 184 -1.58 19.77 7.50
C ASP A 184 -0.07 19.73 7.19
N LEU A 185 0.37 20.44 6.15
CA LEU A 185 1.78 20.57 5.77
C LEU A 185 2.64 21.24 6.85
N SER A 186 2.09 22.24 7.56
CA SER A 186 2.84 22.98 8.57
C SER A 186 3.23 22.11 9.76
N GLU A 187 2.32 21.24 10.23
CA GLU A 187 2.57 20.35 11.36
C GLU A 187 3.51 19.21 10.98
N LEU A 188 3.30 18.60 9.82
CA LEU A 188 4.21 17.59 9.28
C LEU A 188 5.62 18.14 9.05
N LYS A 189 5.72 19.40 8.58
CA LYS A 189 7.01 20.06 8.39
C LYS A 189 7.74 20.30 9.71
N GLN A 190 7.04 20.70 10.74
CA GLN A 190 7.64 20.85 12.08
C GLN A 190 8.17 19.50 12.60
N ALA A 191 7.42 18.41 12.43
CA ALA A 191 7.85 17.07 12.80
C ALA A 191 9.10 16.63 12.00
N PHE A 192 9.12 16.89 10.69
CA PHE A 192 10.27 16.59 9.84
C PHE A 192 11.52 17.39 10.25
N ASP A 193 11.36 18.70 10.53
CA ASP A 193 12.45 19.60 10.88
C ASP A 193 13.12 19.25 12.23
N LEU A 194 12.44 18.48 13.09
CA LEU A 194 13.07 17.95 14.30
C LEU A 194 14.23 17.00 14.00
N TYR A 195 14.23 16.34 12.85
CA TYR A 195 15.25 15.40 12.42
C TYR A 195 16.13 15.93 11.28
N ASP A 196 15.75 17.03 10.64
CA ASP A 196 16.54 17.72 9.61
C ASP A 196 17.48 18.76 10.25
N HIS A 197 18.48 18.27 11.00
CA HIS A 197 19.35 19.13 11.82
C HIS A 197 20.25 20.07 10.99
N ASP A 198 20.53 19.74 9.74
CA ASP A 198 21.40 20.50 8.84
C ASP A 198 20.64 21.37 7.84
N GLY A 199 19.30 21.31 7.84
CA GLY A 199 18.43 22.05 6.92
C GLY A 199 18.52 21.60 5.48
N SER A 200 19.00 20.37 5.24
CA SER A 200 19.20 19.81 3.89
C SER A 200 17.90 19.39 3.20
N GLN A 201 16.77 19.49 3.89
CA GLN A 201 15.46 18.95 3.50
C GLN A 201 15.48 17.43 3.30
N LYS A 202 16.41 16.75 3.99
CA LYS A 202 16.55 15.28 4.01
C LYS A 202 16.82 14.81 5.42
N ILE A 203 16.17 13.70 5.82
CA ILE A 203 16.40 13.05 7.10
C ILE A 203 16.90 11.63 6.90
N ARG A 204 17.70 11.13 7.83
CA ARG A 204 18.05 9.71 7.88
C ARG A 204 16.95 8.93 8.58
N ILE A 205 16.29 8.07 7.86
CA ILE A 205 15.14 7.31 8.41
C ILE A 205 15.55 6.46 9.60
N GLN A 206 16.71 5.81 9.54
CA GLN A 206 17.20 4.99 10.65
C GLN A 206 17.41 5.81 11.92
N GLU A 207 18.00 7.01 11.82
CA GLU A 207 18.19 7.91 12.97
C GLU A 207 16.85 8.42 13.53
N CYS A 208 15.88 8.67 12.65
CA CYS A 208 14.52 9.04 13.03
C CYS A 208 13.84 7.91 13.82
N ILE A 209 13.87 6.68 13.31
CA ILE A 209 13.30 5.50 13.97
C ILE A 209 13.96 5.23 15.33
N GLU A 210 15.29 5.29 15.40
CA GLU A 210 16.03 5.12 16.66
C GLU A 210 15.72 6.23 17.68
N GLY A 211 15.61 7.47 17.21
CA GLY A 211 15.21 8.61 18.04
C GLY A 211 13.80 8.42 18.61
N MET A 212 12.83 8.02 17.79
CA MET A 212 11.46 7.73 18.23
C MET A 212 11.39 6.58 19.25
N LYS A 213 12.14 5.50 19.04
CA LYS A 213 12.24 4.39 20.01
C LYS A 213 12.83 4.86 21.34
N SER A 214 13.84 5.73 21.32
CA SER A 214 14.52 6.21 22.52
C SER A 214 13.60 6.97 23.47
N VAL A 215 12.56 7.62 22.93
CA VAL A 215 11.55 8.35 23.71
C VAL A 215 10.28 7.52 23.96
N GLY A 216 10.26 6.24 23.52
CA GLY A 216 9.13 5.35 23.72
C GLY A 216 7.95 5.60 22.78
N PHE A 217 8.16 6.30 21.68
CA PHE A 217 7.12 6.63 20.69
C PHE A 217 6.51 5.39 20.02
N ASP A 218 7.31 4.34 19.86
CA ASP A 218 6.89 3.01 19.39
C ASP A 218 5.78 2.38 20.27
N ARG A 219 5.72 2.77 21.53
CA ARG A 219 4.71 2.27 22.49
C ARG A 219 3.54 3.22 22.64
N THR A 220 3.77 4.52 22.55
CA THR A 220 2.72 5.54 22.71
C THR A 220 1.93 5.76 21.44
N ASN A 221 2.55 5.64 20.27
CA ASN A 221 1.92 5.81 18.96
C ASN A 221 2.39 4.76 17.95
N PRO A 222 2.05 3.46 18.18
CA PRO A 222 2.59 2.35 17.38
C PRO A 222 2.23 2.47 15.89
N ILE A 223 1.05 2.98 15.55
CA ILE A 223 0.60 3.09 14.17
C ILE A 223 1.39 4.16 13.40
N LEU A 224 1.59 5.36 13.99
CA LEU A 224 2.44 6.39 13.39
C LEU A 224 3.89 5.93 13.30
N PHE A 225 4.37 5.21 14.29
CA PHE A 225 5.69 4.61 14.28
C PHE A 225 5.84 3.61 13.12
N ASP A 226 4.87 2.73 12.91
CA ASP A 226 4.85 1.77 11.80
C ASP A 226 4.80 2.46 10.43
N ILE A 227 4.04 3.57 10.29
CA ILE A 227 4.00 4.38 9.06
C ILE A 227 5.39 4.92 8.72
N ILE A 228 6.16 5.35 9.72
CA ILE A 228 7.53 5.85 9.52
C ILE A 228 8.50 4.69 9.25
N CYS A 229 8.32 3.55 9.91
CA CYS A 229 9.09 2.34 9.64
C CYS A 229 8.89 1.81 8.21
N ASP A 230 7.76 2.09 7.55
CA ASP A 230 7.55 1.75 6.14
C ASP A 230 8.54 2.48 5.20
N LEU A 231 9.16 3.58 5.67
CA LEU A 231 10.25 4.26 4.97
C LEU A 231 11.63 3.63 5.22
N GLU A 232 11.72 2.65 6.12
CA GLU A 232 12.97 1.90 6.39
C GLU A 232 13.45 1.22 5.10
N GLY A 233 14.76 1.20 4.90
CA GLY A 233 15.35 0.73 3.64
C GLY A 233 15.77 1.87 2.72
N ASN A 234 15.34 3.11 2.99
CA ASN A 234 15.90 4.30 2.38
C ASN A 234 16.93 4.90 3.36
N GLU A 235 18.16 5.09 2.91
CA GLU A 235 19.17 5.75 3.75
C GLU A 235 18.75 7.18 4.10
N TRP A 236 18.19 7.87 3.09
CA TRP A 236 17.71 9.25 3.20
C TRP A 236 16.27 9.38 2.73
N CYS A 237 15.49 10.22 3.38
CA CYS A 237 14.14 10.58 2.98
C CYS A 237 14.04 12.11 2.83
N SER A 238 13.66 12.58 1.65
CA SER A 238 13.40 14.00 1.40
C SER A 238 12.06 14.44 1.99
N TRP A 239 11.92 15.75 2.26
CA TRP A 239 10.67 16.34 2.76
C TRP A 239 9.44 15.96 1.92
N PRO A 240 9.43 16.11 0.58
CA PRO A 240 8.26 15.76 -0.22
C PRO A 240 7.88 14.28 -0.09
N LYS A 241 8.86 13.39 -0.01
CA LYS A 241 8.66 11.95 0.17
C LYS A 241 8.05 11.63 1.53
N PHE A 242 8.61 12.22 2.59
CA PHE A 242 8.10 12.06 3.96
C PHE A 242 6.65 12.53 4.06
N ALA A 243 6.38 13.78 3.63
CA ALA A 243 5.06 14.38 3.69
C ALA A 243 4.01 13.59 2.91
N SER A 244 4.32 13.22 1.66
CA SER A 244 3.39 12.42 0.84
C SER A 244 3.12 11.05 1.44
N HIS A 245 4.12 10.39 2.02
CA HIS A 245 3.96 9.08 2.64
C HIS A 245 3.07 9.16 3.89
N VAL A 246 3.42 10.02 4.83
CA VAL A 246 2.66 10.17 6.09
C VAL A 246 1.24 10.66 5.81
N TYR A 247 1.09 11.67 4.94
CA TYR A 247 -0.21 12.21 4.59
C TYR A 247 -1.13 11.17 3.95
N SER A 248 -0.62 10.39 3.00
CA SER A 248 -1.42 9.34 2.34
C SER A 248 -1.90 8.25 3.30
N CYS A 249 -1.15 8.00 4.38
CA CYS A 249 -1.55 7.03 5.40
C CYS A 249 -2.59 7.58 6.38
N ILE A 250 -2.62 8.92 6.60
CA ILE A 250 -3.47 9.56 7.61
C ILE A 250 -4.78 10.11 7.01
N THR A 251 -4.81 10.51 5.74
CA THR A 251 -5.86 11.38 5.19
C THR A 251 -6.96 10.71 4.39
N ASP A 252 -7.04 9.39 4.33
CA ASP A 252 -8.20 8.77 3.69
C ASP A 252 -9.46 8.79 4.58
N ARG A 253 -9.81 10.01 5.05
CA ARG A 253 -10.98 10.27 5.91
C ARG A 253 -12.32 9.97 5.23
N ASN A 254 -12.31 9.71 3.93
CA ASN A 254 -13.51 9.44 3.14
C ASN A 254 -13.82 7.94 3.03
N THR A 255 -12.93 7.07 3.47
CA THR A 255 -13.13 5.62 3.46
C THR A 255 -13.27 5.07 4.88
N ASP A 256 -14.05 4.02 5.05
CA ASP A 256 -14.19 3.35 6.35
C ASP A 256 -12.85 2.79 6.85
N GLU A 257 -11.92 2.47 5.95
CA GLU A 257 -10.60 1.94 6.28
C GLU A 257 -9.63 3.05 6.74
N GLY A 258 -9.68 4.22 6.11
CA GLY A 258 -8.94 5.40 6.59
C GLY A 258 -9.45 5.89 7.93
N LEU A 259 -10.77 5.91 8.11
CA LEU A 259 -11.39 6.20 9.41
C LEU A 259 -11.02 5.14 10.46
N ARG A 260 -10.89 3.85 10.07
CA ARG A 260 -10.43 2.80 10.98
C ARG A 260 -8.99 3.01 11.40
N THR A 261 -8.11 3.37 10.47
CA THR A 261 -6.70 3.71 10.78
C THR A 261 -6.62 4.88 11.75
N LEU A 262 -7.40 5.93 11.53
CA LEU A 262 -7.47 7.07 12.45
C LEU A 262 -8.02 6.66 13.83
N PHE A 263 -9.07 5.89 13.86
CA PHE A 263 -9.67 5.40 15.11
C PHE A 263 -8.69 4.56 15.92
N ASP A 264 -7.94 3.67 15.25
CA ASP A 264 -6.94 2.81 15.88
C ASP A 264 -5.75 3.60 16.46
N LEU A 265 -5.47 4.83 15.96
CA LEU A 265 -4.51 5.76 16.58
C LEU A 265 -4.92 6.21 17.97
N PHE A 266 -6.21 6.22 18.26
CA PHE A 266 -6.76 6.69 19.53
C PHE A 266 -7.01 5.57 20.54
N ILE A 267 -6.90 4.29 20.15
CA ILE A 267 -7.15 3.16 21.03
C ILE A 267 -5.89 2.78 21.81
N ASP A 268 -5.95 2.86 23.16
CA ASP A 268 -4.85 2.45 24.02
C ASP A 268 -4.75 0.91 24.18
N ASN A 269 -5.87 0.23 24.03
CA ASN A 269 -5.95 -1.24 24.20
C ASN A 269 -6.63 -1.87 22.96
N PRO A 270 -5.90 -2.63 22.13
CA PRO A 270 -6.46 -3.31 20.98
C PRO A 270 -7.60 -4.31 21.30
N GLU A 271 -7.72 -4.76 22.54
CA GLU A 271 -8.80 -5.64 22.98
C GLU A 271 -10.12 -4.89 23.25
N LYS A 272 -10.02 -3.57 23.49
CA LYS A 272 -11.19 -2.71 23.65
C LYS A 272 -11.37 -1.92 22.35
N GLU A 273 -12.25 -2.34 21.50
CA GLU A 273 -12.56 -1.65 20.23
C GLU A 273 -13.32 -0.32 20.42
N THR A 274 -13.01 0.42 21.49
CA THR A 274 -13.65 1.70 21.84
C THR A 274 -12.65 2.71 22.39
N ILE A 275 -12.88 4.01 22.12
CA ILE A 275 -12.16 5.10 22.77
C ILE A 275 -12.87 5.40 24.07
N THR A 276 -12.19 5.12 25.19
CA THR A 276 -12.74 5.35 26.54
C THR A 276 -12.65 6.81 26.94
N PHE A 277 -13.39 7.21 28.00
CA PHE A 277 -13.29 8.56 28.57
C PHE A 277 -11.84 8.93 28.93
N ASP A 278 -11.09 8.02 29.53
CA ASP A 278 -9.69 8.27 29.94
C ASP A 278 -8.79 8.47 28.71
N THR A 279 -8.98 7.68 27.68
CA THR A 279 -8.29 7.85 26.40
C THR A 279 -8.63 9.19 25.77
N PHE A 280 -9.92 9.56 25.70
CA PHE A 280 -10.37 10.84 25.17
C PHE A 280 -9.76 12.03 25.95
N LYS A 281 -9.75 11.96 27.28
CA LYS A 281 -9.14 12.95 28.16
C LYS A 281 -7.64 13.09 27.90
N ARG A 282 -6.93 11.98 27.71
CA ARG A 282 -5.51 12.00 27.38
C ARG A 282 -5.27 12.72 26.05
N ILE A 283 -6.04 12.37 25.02
CA ILE A 283 -5.95 12.99 23.68
C ILE A 283 -6.18 14.51 23.79
N CYS A 284 -7.24 14.96 24.47
CA CYS A 284 -7.51 16.38 24.66
C CYS A 284 -6.31 17.11 25.30
N ASN A 285 -5.68 16.51 26.31
CA ASN A 285 -4.51 17.09 26.96
C ASN A 285 -3.28 17.11 26.02
N GLU A 286 -3.08 16.07 25.20
CA GLU A 286 -1.95 15.98 24.26
C GLU A 286 -2.06 17.01 23.12
N VAL A 287 -3.28 17.30 22.64
CA VAL A 287 -3.51 18.35 21.63
C VAL A 287 -3.61 19.76 22.24
N GLY A 288 -3.47 19.87 23.57
CA GLY A 288 -3.47 21.16 24.27
C GLY A 288 -4.85 21.76 24.52
N GLU A 289 -5.91 20.99 24.34
CA GLU A 289 -7.28 21.40 24.65
C GLU A 289 -7.55 21.30 26.17
N ASN A 290 -7.76 22.44 26.80
CA ASN A 290 -8.07 22.51 28.23
C ASN A 290 -9.58 22.45 28.48
N MET A 291 -10.13 21.25 28.36
CA MET A 291 -11.54 20.99 28.67
C MET A 291 -11.71 20.41 30.08
N SER A 292 -12.79 20.78 30.76
CA SER A 292 -13.17 20.17 32.04
C SER A 292 -13.76 18.76 31.81
N ASP A 293 -13.71 17.93 32.85
CA ASP A 293 -14.30 16.56 32.81
C ASP A 293 -15.79 16.59 32.50
N GLU A 294 -16.53 17.66 32.88
CA GLU A 294 -17.94 17.86 32.56
C GLU A 294 -18.15 18.15 31.08
N GLU A 295 -17.34 19.03 30.49
CA GLU A 295 -17.39 19.32 29.05
C GLU A 295 -17.06 18.10 28.20
N MET A 296 -16.04 17.33 28.58
CA MET A 296 -15.67 16.09 27.91
C MET A 296 -16.77 15.04 27.99
N LYS A 297 -17.44 14.88 29.14
CA LYS A 297 -18.60 13.99 29.29
C LYS A 297 -19.78 14.41 28.43
N ASN A 298 -20.08 15.69 28.36
CA ASN A 298 -21.13 16.21 27.52
C ASN A 298 -20.85 15.93 26.03
N ILE A 299 -19.59 16.04 25.60
CA ILE A 299 -19.21 15.69 24.22
C ILE A 299 -19.44 14.20 23.98
N LEU A 300 -19.03 13.32 24.89
CA LEU A 300 -19.26 11.89 24.76
C LEU A 300 -20.76 11.54 24.72
N GLU A 301 -21.59 12.16 25.56
CA GLU A 301 -23.04 11.95 25.56
C GLU A 301 -23.69 12.39 24.24
N ILE A 302 -23.17 13.42 23.57
CA ILE A 302 -23.68 13.89 22.29
C ILE A 302 -23.16 13.01 21.13
N THR A 303 -21.94 12.49 21.25
CA THR A 303 -21.22 11.80 20.17
C THR A 303 -21.56 10.32 20.14
N THR A 304 -21.94 9.71 21.29
CA THR A 304 -22.16 8.28 21.39
C THR A 304 -23.61 7.93 21.65
N GLN A 305 -24.06 6.81 21.10
CA GLN A 305 -25.40 6.26 21.41
C GLN A 305 -25.46 5.68 22.84
N SER A 306 -24.33 5.28 23.39
CA SER A 306 -24.23 4.65 24.73
C SER A 306 -23.93 5.62 25.86
N GLY A 307 -23.46 6.83 25.55
CA GLY A 307 -23.08 7.86 26.53
C GLY A 307 -21.78 7.61 27.29
N ASN A 308 -21.01 6.56 27.00
CA ASN A 308 -19.80 6.20 27.75
C ASN A 308 -18.54 6.21 26.89
N ASP A 309 -18.43 5.27 25.95
CA ASP A 309 -17.25 5.07 25.13
C ASP A 309 -17.59 5.27 23.65
N ILE A 310 -16.68 5.84 22.86
CA ILE A 310 -16.88 6.05 21.43
C ILE A 310 -16.59 4.74 20.69
N SER A 311 -17.57 4.16 20.05
CA SER A 311 -17.40 3.03 19.15
C SER A 311 -16.85 3.49 17.79
N PHE A 312 -16.35 2.56 16.99
CA PHE A 312 -15.93 2.88 15.61
C PHE A 312 -17.08 3.43 14.77
N GLU A 313 -18.30 2.94 14.98
CA GLU A 313 -19.50 3.42 14.27
C GLU A 313 -19.84 4.87 14.65
N ASP A 314 -19.82 5.21 15.96
CA ASP A 314 -20.01 6.57 16.43
C ASP A 314 -18.95 7.53 15.88
N PHE A 315 -17.68 7.09 15.90
CA PHE A 315 -16.55 7.84 15.33
C PHE A 315 -16.74 8.12 13.83
N CYS A 316 -17.09 7.10 13.05
CA CYS A 316 -17.36 7.25 11.61
C CYS A 316 -18.52 8.20 11.35
N GLN A 317 -19.60 8.11 12.13
CA GLN A 317 -20.75 8.99 11.99
C GLN A 317 -20.36 10.45 12.26
N TYR A 318 -19.61 10.70 13.32
CA TYR A 318 -19.16 12.06 13.67
C TYR A 318 -18.20 12.64 12.63
N MET A 319 -17.23 11.86 12.16
CA MET A 319 -16.27 12.30 11.16
C MET A 319 -16.91 12.59 9.80
N LYS A 320 -17.93 11.82 9.40
CA LYS A 320 -18.69 12.03 8.15
C LYS A 320 -19.66 13.22 8.24
N LEU A 321 -20.10 13.61 9.43
CA LEU A 321 -20.93 14.80 9.64
C LEU A 321 -20.12 16.10 9.68
N SER A 322 -18.81 15.99 9.92
CA SER A 322 -17.90 17.14 10.07
C SER A 322 -17.15 17.48 8.77
N ALA A 323 -17.33 16.68 7.70
CA ALA A 323 -16.76 16.87 6.37
C ALA A 323 -17.81 17.46 5.42
#